data_09133c586b4c894acfc4fce013be089c
#
_entry.id   09133c586b4c894acfc4fce013be089c
#
_cell.length_a   1.000
_cell.length_b   1.000
_cell.length_c   1.000
_cell.angle_alpha   90.00
_cell.angle_beta   90.00
_cell.angle_gamma   90.00
#
_symmetry.space_group_name_H-M   'P 1'
#
loop_
_entity.id
_entity.type
_entity.pdbx_description
1 polymer ?
#
loop_
_entity_poly.entity_id
_entity_poly.type
_entity_poly.pdbx_seq_one_letter_code
_entity_poly.pdbx_strand_id
1 'polypeptide(L)'
;MKLLLDTHLLLWAAGEPKRLSKQARTLIDNPDNELLFSPASLWEVAIKRGLGREDFKVDARLLRRGLLDNGYRELPIISDHVVATESLPLIHKDPFDRVLVAQATVEGVTLLTIDSLVAQYPGPIKTV
;
A
#
# COMPACT_ATOMS: atom_id res chain seq x y z
N MET A 1 -4.50 14.45 -5.90
CA MET A 1 -4.87 13.54 -4.79
C MET A 1 -3.63 12.88 -4.21
N LYS A 2 -3.68 12.57 -2.94
CA LYS A 2 -2.63 11.75 -2.31
C LYS A 2 -3.13 10.31 -2.24
N LEU A 3 -2.38 9.40 -2.84
CA LEU A 3 -2.75 8.00 -2.98
C LEU A 3 -1.73 7.10 -2.28
N LEU A 4 -2.18 6.36 -1.27
CA LEU A 4 -1.36 5.33 -0.61
C LEU A 4 -1.67 3.99 -1.30
N LEU A 5 -0.65 3.35 -1.85
CA LEU A 5 -0.83 2.10 -2.57
C LEU A 5 -0.63 0.90 -1.65
N ASP A 6 -1.48 -0.12 -1.78
CA ASP A 6 -1.26 -1.37 -1.06
C ASP A 6 -0.03 -2.11 -1.61
N THR A 7 0.41 -3.14 -0.90
CA THR A 7 1.68 -3.80 -1.20
C THR A 7 1.71 -4.40 -2.60
N HIS A 8 0.65 -5.08 -3.04
CA HIS A 8 0.64 -5.69 -4.37
C HIS A 8 0.65 -4.66 -5.49
N LEU A 9 -0.06 -3.54 -5.32
CA LEU A 9 -0.01 -2.46 -6.30
C LEU A 9 1.41 -1.87 -6.40
N LEU A 10 2.12 -1.74 -5.28
CA LEU A 10 3.51 -1.28 -5.28
C LEU A 10 4.40 -2.25 -6.04
N LEU A 11 4.26 -3.55 -5.77
CA LEU A 11 5.05 -4.59 -6.46
C LEU A 11 4.79 -4.57 -7.96
N TRP A 12 3.54 -4.46 -8.38
CA TRP A 12 3.21 -4.43 -9.79
C TRP A 12 3.67 -3.13 -10.46
N ALA A 13 3.47 -1.99 -9.82
CA ALA A 13 3.92 -0.71 -10.37
C ALA A 13 5.44 -0.69 -10.58
N ALA A 14 6.19 -1.27 -9.65
CA ALA A 14 7.65 -1.30 -9.70
C ALA A 14 8.23 -2.36 -10.63
N GLY A 15 7.59 -3.54 -10.74
CA GLY A 15 8.17 -4.68 -11.44
C GLY A 15 7.31 -5.33 -12.52
N GLU A 16 6.00 -5.21 -12.44
CA GLU A 16 5.07 -5.89 -13.34
C GLU A 16 3.89 -4.98 -13.72
N PRO A 17 4.15 -3.81 -14.35
CA PRO A 17 3.08 -2.83 -14.59
C PRO A 17 1.94 -3.35 -15.46
N LYS A 18 2.18 -4.41 -16.23
CA LYS A 18 1.13 -5.03 -17.04
C LYS A 18 0.01 -5.66 -16.20
N ARG A 19 0.27 -5.96 -14.94
CA ARG A 19 -0.72 -6.54 -14.02
C ARG A 19 -1.67 -5.49 -13.46
N LEU A 20 -1.31 -4.21 -13.57
CA LEU A 20 -2.18 -3.14 -13.11
C LEU A 20 -3.42 -3.04 -13.98
N SER A 21 -4.57 -2.84 -13.35
CA SER A 21 -5.80 -2.55 -14.09
C SER A 21 -5.69 -1.21 -14.82
N LYS A 22 -6.56 -1.00 -15.80
CA LYS A 22 -6.62 0.29 -16.49
C LYS A 22 -6.90 1.43 -15.52
N GLN A 23 -7.80 1.20 -14.55
CA GLN A 23 -8.13 2.19 -13.54
C GLN A 23 -6.92 2.52 -12.66
N ALA A 24 -6.18 1.50 -12.22
CA ALA A 24 -4.98 1.69 -11.42
C ALA A 24 -3.93 2.50 -12.19
N ARG A 25 -3.69 2.16 -13.46
CA ARG A 25 -2.72 2.87 -14.30
C ARG A 25 -3.10 4.33 -14.48
N THR A 26 -4.38 4.60 -14.74
CA THR A 26 -4.86 5.97 -14.93
C THR A 26 -4.55 6.83 -13.69
N LEU A 27 -4.78 6.29 -12.50
CA LEU A 27 -4.51 7.00 -11.26
C LEU A 27 -3.02 7.16 -10.98
N ILE A 28 -2.25 6.10 -11.19
CA ILE A 28 -0.80 6.10 -10.92
C ILE A 28 -0.05 6.99 -11.90
N ASP A 29 -0.45 6.98 -13.17
CA ASP A 29 0.23 7.75 -14.21
C ASP A 29 -0.19 9.21 -14.26
N ASN A 30 -1.22 9.60 -13.52
CA ASN A 30 -1.66 11.00 -13.47
C ASN A 30 -0.65 11.83 -12.65
N PRO A 31 0.06 12.80 -13.30
CA PRO A 31 1.08 13.58 -12.59
C PRO A 31 0.53 14.50 -11.51
N ASP A 32 -0.77 14.74 -11.49
CA ASP A 32 -1.41 15.54 -10.44
C ASP A 32 -1.59 14.76 -9.14
N ASN A 33 -1.42 13.44 -9.18
CA ASN A 33 -1.53 12.60 -7.99
C ASN A 33 -0.16 12.41 -7.33
N GLU A 34 -0.14 12.55 -6.01
CA GLU A 34 1.03 12.23 -5.19
C GLU A 34 0.93 10.78 -4.75
N LEU A 35 1.94 9.98 -5.09
CA LEU A 35 1.96 8.55 -4.79
C LEU A 35 2.76 8.30 -3.52
N LEU A 36 2.16 7.53 -2.61
CA LEU A 36 2.73 7.24 -1.30
C LEU A 36 2.89 5.74 -1.10
N PHE A 37 3.93 5.36 -0.35
CA PHE A 37 4.09 4.00 0.13
C PHE A 37 4.32 4.00 1.64
N SER A 38 3.91 2.91 2.30
CA SER A 38 4.09 2.75 3.74
C SER A 38 5.29 1.86 4.04
N PRO A 39 6.04 2.13 5.12
CA PRO A 39 7.03 1.18 5.63
C PRO A 39 6.45 -0.20 5.92
N ALA A 40 5.16 -0.28 6.24
CA ALA A 40 4.47 -1.57 6.44
C ALA A 40 4.55 -2.46 5.21
N SER A 41 4.45 -1.89 4.00
CA SER A 41 4.56 -2.67 2.77
C SER A 41 5.97 -3.22 2.58
N LEU A 42 7.00 -2.44 2.91
CA LEU A 42 8.38 -2.92 2.85
C LEU A 42 8.61 -4.04 3.87
N TRP A 43 8.03 -3.91 5.04
CA TRP A 43 8.13 -4.92 6.09
C TRP A 43 7.43 -6.22 5.66
N GLU A 44 6.25 -6.11 5.09
CA GLU A 44 5.53 -7.26 4.54
C GLU A 44 6.37 -7.98 3.49
N VAL A 45 6.96 -7.25 2.56
CA VAL A 45 7.82 -7.80 1.51
C VAL A 45 9.02 -8.53 2.13
N ALA A 46 9.69 -7.91 3.11
CA ALA A 46 10.85 -8.51 3.76
C ALA A 46 10.50 -9.83 4.45
N ILE A 47 9.39 -9.86 5.19
CA ILE A 47 8.96 -11.07 5.91
C ILE A 47 8.55 -12.17 4.92
N LYS A 48 7.70 -11.85 3.96
CA LYS A 48 7.16 -12.86 3.03
C LYS A 48 8.21 -13.39 2.06
N ARG A 49 9.16 -12.55 1.65
CA ARG A 49 10.31 -13.01 0.87
C ARG A 49 11.16 -13.99 1.68
N GLY A 50 11.39 -13.70 2.96
CA GLY A 50 12.12 -14.58 3.85
C GLY A 50 11.43 -15.93 4.07
N LEU A 51 10.10 -15.98 3.89
CA LEU A 51 9.32 -17.22 3.97
C LEU A 51 9.25 -17.98 2.63
N GLY A 52 9.89 -17.47 1.58
CA GLY A 52 9.89 -18.12 0.28
C GLY A 52 8.59 -18.01 -0.52
N ARG A 53 7.77 -17.00 -0.23
CA ARG A 53 6.50 -16.80 -0.94
C ARG A 53 6.73 -16.45 -2.42
N GLU A 54 6.02 -17.16 -3.32
CA GLU A 54 6.16 -16.97 -4.77
C GLU A 54 5.82 -15.55 -5.24
N ASP A 55 4.86 -14.91 -4.60
CA ASP A 55 4.41 -13.57 -4.94
C ASP A 55 5.28 -12.45 -4.31
N PHE A 56 6.31 -12.83 -3.54
CA PHE A 56 7.20 -11.90 -2.84
C PHE A 56 8.67 -12.21 -3.10
N LYS A 57 9.09 -12.09 -4.38
CA LYS A 57 10.48 -12.36 -4.77
C LYS A 57 11.35 -11.12 -4.77
N VAL A 58 10.76 -9.94 -4.67
CA VAL A 58 11.48 -8.67 -4.72
C VAL A 58 12.20 -8.41 -3.40
N ASP A 59 13.43 -7.90 -3.49
CA ASP A 59 14.18 -7.41 -2.34
C ASP A 59 13.60 -6.08 -1.86
N ALA A 60 13.31 -5.97 -0.55
CA ALA A 60 12.67 -4.77 0.00
C ALA A 60 13.51 -3.50 -0.22
N ARG A 61 14.84 -3.62 -0.17
CA ARG A 61 15.75 -2.48 -0.40
C ARG A 61 15.66 -1.98 -1.83
N LEU A 62 15.62 -2.90 -2.80
CA LEU A 62 15.50 -2.55 -4.21
C LEU A 62 14.12 -1.97 -4.51
N LEU A 63 13.07 -2.52 -3.89
CA LEU A 63 11.72 -1.98 -4.04
C LEU A 63 11.67 -0.53 -3.55
N ARG A 64 12.19 -0.26 -2.35
CA ARG A 64 12.22 1.10 -1.81
C ARG A 64 12.94 2.06 -2.72
N ARG A 65 14.12 1.67 -3.22
CA ARG A 65 14.91 2.51 -4.13
C ARG A 65 14.12 2.81 -5.39
N GLY A 66 13.50 1.80 -5.98
CA GLY A 66 12.72 1.98 -7.20
C GLY A 66 11.53 2.93 -6.99
N LEU A 67 10.84 2.80 -5.86
CA LEU A 67 9.72 3.68 -5.54
C LEU A 67 10.19 5.13 -5.38
N LEU A 68 11.25 5.36 -4.61
CA LEU A 68 11.78 6.72 -4.41
C LEU A 68 12.28 7.32 -5.72
N ASP A 69 12.97 6.54 -6.55
CA ASP A 69 13.47 6.98 -7.85
C ASP A 69 12.33 7.35 -8.81
N ASN A 70 11.17 6.77 -8.64
CA ASN A 70 9.98 7.06 -9.45
C ASN A 70 9.04 8.08 -8.83
N GLY A 71 9.52 8.81 -7.84
CA GLY A 71 8.78 9.95 -7.28
C GLY A 71 7.78 9.59 -6.19
N TYR A 72 7.74 8.34 -5.73
CA TYR A 72 6.91 7.97 -4.59
C TYR A 72 7.50 8.57 -3.31
N ARG A 73 6.63 8.93 -2.39
CA ARG A 73 7.02 9.42 -1.08
C ARG A 73 6.63 8.43 0.00
N GLU A 74 7.49 8.27 0.99
CA GLU A 74 7.19 7.43 2.13
C GLU A 74 6.21 8.14 3.06
N LEU A 75 5.16 7.42 3.48
CA LEU A 75 4.26 7.85 4.55
C LEU A 75 4.69 7.14 5.83
N PRO A 76 5.43 7.81 6.72
CA PRO A 76 5.94 7.15 7.93
C PRO A 76 4.81 6.67 8.83
N ILE A 77 5.06 5.54 9.51
CA ILE A 77 4.13 5.03 10.51
C ILE A 77 4.45 5.71 11.84
N ILE A 78 3.46 6.35 12.43
CA ILE A 78 3.57 6.95 13.76
C ILE A 78 2.63 6.24 14.73
N SER A 79 2.78 6.50 16.01
CA SER A 79 1.98 5.84 17.04
C SER A 79 0.47 6.05 16.84
N ASP A 80 0.06 7.21 16.33
CA ASP A 80 -1.35 7.49 16.05
C ASP A 80 -1.95 6.46 15.08
N HIS A 81 -1.19 6.03 14.08
CA HIS A 81 -1.63 5.01 13.14
C HIS A 81 -1.80 3.66 13.83
N VAL A 82 -0.81 3.27 14.63
CA VAL A 82 -0.84 1.99 15.33
C VAL A 82 -2.01 1.92 16.30
N VAL A 83 -2.20 2.96 17.10
CA VAL A 83 -3.31 3.05 18.04
C VAL A 83 -4.65 3.01 17.33
N ALA A 84 -4.76 3.67 16.17
CA ALA A 84 -6.00 3.69 15.39
C ALA A 84 -6.42 2.30 14.89
N THR A 85 -5.48 1.36 14.74
CA THR A 85 -5.83 -0.01 14.30
C THR A 85 -6.77 -0.70 15.30
N GLU A 86 -6.70 -0.33 16.58
CA GLU A 86 -7.56 -0.91 17.61
C GLU A 86 -9.04 -0.63 17.36
N SER A 87 -9.35 0.52 16.75
CA SER A 87 -10.73 0.95 16.47
C SER A 87 -11.28 0.38 15.16
N LEU A 88 -10.47 -0.31 14.35
CA LEU A 88 -10.94 -0.88 13.11
C LEU A 88 -11.80 -2.11 13.35
N PRO A 89 -12.89 -2.29 12.58
CA PRO A 89 -13.68 -3.52 12.67
C PRO A 89 -12.83 -4.74 12.28
N LEU A 90 -13.24 -5.93 12.77
CA LEU A 90 -12.53 -7.18 12.49
C LEU A 90 -12.97 -7.76 11.14
N ILE A 91 -12.60 -7.10 10.06
CA ILE A 91 -12.92 -7.55 8.70
C ILE A 91 -11.79 -8.41 8.12
N HIS A 92 -10.54 -7.95 8.26
CA HIS A 92 -9.37 -8.64 7.78
C HIS A 92 -8.38 -8.81 8.93
N LYS A 93 -7.70 -9.96 9.00
CA LYS A 93 -6.76 -10.23 10.08
C LYS A 93 -5.34 -9.76 9.78
N ASP A 94 -5.04 -9.45 8.53
CA ASP A 94 -3.70 -9.08 8.11
C ASP A 94 -3.30 -7.75 8.75
N PRO A 95 -2.27 -7.74 9.62
CA PRO A 95 -1.86 -6.52 10.31
C PRO A 95 -1.27 -5.47 9.36
N PHE A 96 -0.67 -5.88 8.25
CA PHE A 96 -0.11 -4.95 7.28
C PHE A 96 -1.23 -4.15 6.61
N ASP A 97 -2.28 -4.83 6.17
CA ASP A 97 -3.44 -4.16 5.56
C ASP A 97 -4.14 -3.26 6.57
N ARG A 98 -4.28 -3.70 7.81
CA ARG A 98 -4.94 -2.92 8.85
C ARG A 98 -4.21 -1.62 9.13
N VAL A 99 -2.88 -1.63 9.16
CA VAL A 99 -2.13 -0.39 9.40
C VAL A 99 -2.20 0.55 8.20
N LEU A 100 -2.30 0.03 6.98
CA LEU A 100 -2.52 0.87 5.80
C LEU A 100 -3.86 1.60 5.88
N VAL A 101 -4.92 0.89 6.28
CA VAL A 101 -6.24 1.50 6.47
C VAL A 101 -6.17 2.59 7.53
N ALA A 102 -5.48 2.33 8.63
CA ALA A 102 -5.32 3.30 9.71
C ALA A 102 -4.56 4.55 9.25
N GLN A 103 -3.47 4.37 8.49
CA GLN A 103 -2.72 5.48 7.94
C GLN A 103 -3.59 6.35 7.02
N ALA A 104 -4.31 5.72 6.12
CA ALA A 104 -5.17 6.44 5.18
C ALA A 104 -6.24 7.25 5.92
N THR A 105 -6.84 6.66 6.95
CA THR A 105 -7.90 7.29 7.72
C THR A 105 -7.37 8.47 8.53
N VAL A 106 -6.27 8.28 9.25
CA VAL A 106 -5.67 9.32 10.10
C VAL A 106 -5.13 10.48 9.26
N GLU A 107 -4.44 10.16 8.15
CA GLU A 107 -3.81 11.19 7.31
C GLU A 107 -4.74 11.78 6.26
N GLY A 108 -5.94 11.21 6.08
CA GLY A 108 -6.88 11.72 5.09
C GLY A 108 -6.42 11.51 3.65
N VAL A 109 -5.65 10.45 3.39
CA VAL A 109 -5.22 10.08 2.03
C VAL A 109 -6.06 8.89 1.55
N THR A 110 -6.11 8.68 0.24
CA THR A 110 -6.89 7.56 -0.33
C THR A 110 -6.01 6.32 -0.43
N LEU A 111 -6.45 5.21 0.18
CA LEU A 111 -5.80 3.91 0.01
C LEU A 111 -6.31 3.25 -1.27
N LEU A 112 -5.41 2.96 -2.19
CA LEU A 112 -5.70 2.14 -3.36
C LEU A 112 -5.41 0.69 -3.03
N THR A 113 -6.35 -0.20 -3.32
CA THR A 113 -6.22 -1.63 -3.03
C THR A 113 -6.83 -2.49 -4.13
N ILE A 114 -6.32 -3.71 -4.27
CA ILE A 114 -6.93 -4.74 -5.10
C ILE A 114 -7.73 -5.73 -4.26
N ASP A 115 -7.68 -5.60 -2.93
CA ASP A 115 -8.27 -6.56 -2.00
C ASP A 115 -9.68 -6.15 -1.62
N SER A 116 -10.67 -7.01 -1.94
CA SER A 116 -12.07 -6.75 -1.65
C SER A 116 -12.39 -6.69 -0.16
N LEU A 117 -11.62 -7.40 0.68
CA LEU A 117 -11.80 -7.34 2.12
C LEU A 117 -11.34 -5.99 2.68
N VAL A 118 -10.19 -5.50 2.21
CA VAL A 118 -9.69 -4.18 2.60
C VAL A 118 -10.70 -3.10 2.21
N ALA A 119 -11.33 -3.24 1.06
CA ALA A 119 -12.32 -2.28 0.57
C ALA A 119 -13.59 -2.21 1.44
N GLN A 120 -13.81 -3.19 2.31
CA GLN A 120 -14.96 -3.22 3.22
C GLN A 120 -14.75 -2.35 4.48
N TYR A 121 -13.52 -1.93 4.78
CA TYR A 121 -13.29 -1.05 5.91
C TYR A 121 -13.90 0.33 5.66
N PRO A 122 -14.43 0.98 6.72
CA PRO A 122 -14.82 2.38 6.60
C PRO A 122 -13.56 3.23 6.40
N GLY A 123 -13.66 4.26 5.56
CA GLY A 123 -12.56 5.18 5.34
C GLY A 123 -12.31 5.48 3.87
N PRO A 124 -11.26 6.25 3.56
CA PRO A 124 -10.95 6.67 2.19
C PRO A 124 -10.22 5.56 1.43
N ILE A 125 -10.96 4.55 0.99
CA ILE A 125 -10.43 3.38 0.30
C ILE A 125 -11.06 3.25 -1.06
N LYS A 126 -10.24 2.95 -2.07
CA LYS A 126 -10.69 2.75 -3.44
C LYS A 126 -10.13 1.46 -4.00
N THR A 127 -11.01 0.59 -4.48
CA THR A 127 -10.60 -0.64 -5.19
C THR A 127 -10.27 -0.32 -6.65
N VAL A 128 -9.20 -0.87 -7.14
CA VAL A 128 -8.76 -0.63 -8.53
C VAL A 128 -8.40 -1.90 -9.29
#